data_bfd339f4c43d4effed7293b6d32903e8
#
_entry.id   bfd339f4c43d4effed7293b6d32903e8
#
_cell.length_a   1.000
_cell.length_b   1.000
_cell.length_c   1.000
_cell.angle_alpha   90.00
_cell.angle_beta   90.00
_cell.angle_gamma   90.00
#
_symmetry.space_group_name_H-M   'P 1'
#
loop_
_entity.id
_entity.type
_entity.pdbx_description
1 polymer ?
#
loop_
_entity_poly.entity_id
_entity_poly.type
_entity_poly.pdbx_seq_one_letter_code
_entity_poly.pdbx_strand_id
1 'polypeptide(L)'
;MEKITKAQVKLVKSLQQKKFRDELGLFVAEGDKCVEELRKEFELEFRVQSTEHRIQTDSLLASPKEIEQMSGLRTPQGVIGVLKKHSICDFKFQISNLILALDGIQDPGNLGTIIRTCDWFGVHDIVCSKDTADCYNPKVVQATMGALARVRVHYVDLVEWVKGVRSQESGVRIYGTLLEGKDMYEVLRSEGVKELRSEGIIVMGNEGNGISQEVRKLVTHPIRIPSYPKNAETSESLNVSIATAIVLAEFRRTAD
;
A
#
# COMPACT_ATOMS: atom_id res chain seq x y z
N MET A 1 -10.68 -31.20 -15.62
CA MET A 1 -9.86 -30.04 -15.30
C MET A 1 -8.62 -30.04 -16.15
N GLU A 2 -8.26 -28.88 -16.65
CA GLU A 2 -7.15 -28.72 -17.57
C GLU A 2 -5.83 -28.58 -16.80
N LYS A 3 -4.74 -29.15 -17.34
CA LYS A 3 -3.41 -29.00 -16.76
C LYS A 3 -2.80 -27.69 -17.22
N ILE A 4 -2.02 -27.06 -16.34
CA ILE A 4 -1.24 -25.88 -16.69
C ILE A 4 -0.25 -26.20 -17.82
N THR A 5 -0.13 -25.28 -18.76
CA THR A 5 0.82 -25.39 -19.87
C THR A 5 2.19 -24.82 -19.49
N LYS A 6 3.25 -25.26 -20.17
CA LYS A 6 4.59 -24.71 -19.98
C LYS A 6 4.67 -23.19 -20.26
N ALA A 7 3.85 -22.69 -21.18
CA ALA A 7 3.76 -21.27 -21.49
C ALA A 7 3.19 -20.48 -20.29
N GLN A 8 2.13 -20.98 -19.65
CA GLN A 8 1.53 -20.36 -18.46
C GLN A 8 2.47 -20.39 -17.26
N VAL A 9 3.20 -21.49 -17.03
CA VAL A 9 4.25 -21.56 -15.99
C VAL A 9 5.30 -20.48 -16.23
N LYS A 10 5.78 -20.31 -17.47
CA LYS A 10 6.75 -19.28 -17.85
C LYS A 10 6.17 -17.88 -17.64
N LEU A 11 4.91 -17.65 -17.98
CA LEU A 11 4.19 -16.40 -17.76
C LEU A 11 4.17 -16.04 -16.28
N VAL A 12 3.64 -16.92 -15.41
CA VAL A 12 3.57 -16.67 -13.96
C VAL A 12 4.94 -16.32 -13.39
N LYS A 13 5.97 -17.08 -13.78
CA LYS A 13 7.35 -16.82 -13.35
C LYS A 13 7.86 -15.46 -13.82
N SER A 14 7.52 -15.01 -15.03
CA SER A 14 7.95 -13.70 -15.53
C SER A 14 7.34 -12.54 -14.74
N LEU A 15 6.12 -12.71 -14.21
CA LEU A 15 5.41 -11.69 -13.42
C LEU A 15 6.06 -11.39 -12.05
N GLN A 16 7.07 -12.15 -11.64
CA GLN A 16 7.94 -11.78 -10.51
C GLN A 16 8.72 -10.48 -10.79
N GLN A 17 8.95 -10.15 -12.07
CA GLN A 17 9.68 -8.94 -12.49
C GLN A 17 8.70 -7.82 -12.88
N LYS A 18 8.95 -6.60 -12.37
CA LYS A 18 8.13 -5.40 -12.64
C LYS A 18 7.92 -5.16 -14.14
N LYS A 19 9.00 -5.29 -14.95
CA LYS A 19 8.95 -5.09 -16.40
C LYS A 19 7.81 -5.87 -17.06
N PHE A 20 7.69 -7.16 -16.75
CA PHE A 20 6.65 -8.00 -17.36
C PHE A 20 5.26 -7.72 -16.80
N ARG A 21 5.15 -7.34 -15.52
CA ARG A 21 3.87 -6.89 -14.95
C ARG A 21 3.36 -5.63 -15.66
N ASP A 22 4.25 -4.71 -15.96
CA ASP A 22 3.87 -3.45 -16.65
C ASP A 22 3.57 -3.69 -18.13
N GLU A 23 4.33 -4.53 -18.81
CA GLU A 23 4.14 -4.87 -20.22
C GLU A 23 2.83 -5.64 -20.46
N LEU A 24 2.51 -6.60 -19.59
CA LEU A 24 1.37 -7.49 -19.76
C LEU A 24 0.10 -6.99 -19.03
N GLY A 25 0.23 -5.99 -18.17
CA GLY A 25 -0.88 -5.52 -17.34
C GLY A 25 -1.38 -6.56 -16.33
N LEU A 26 -0.52 -7.51 -15.92
CA LEU A 26 -0.86 -8.63 -15.05
C LEU A 26 -0.02 -8.61 -13.76
N PHE A 27 -0.55 -9.24 -12.71
CA PHE A 27 0.19 -9.48 -11.47
C PHE A 27 -0.21 -10.82 -10.84
N VAL A 28 0.56 -11.28 -9.86
CA VAL A 28 0.40 -12.57 -9.20
C VAL A 28 -0.02 -12.38 -7.75
N ALA A 29 -0.98 -13.18 -7.32
CA ALA A 29 -1.35 -13.37 -5.92
C ALA A 29 -1.19 -14.85 -5.53
N GLU A 30 -0.69 -15.12 -4.33
CA GLU A 30 -0.51 -16.47 -3.82
C GLU A 30 -1.36 -16.72 -2.56
N GLY A 31 -1.90 -17.95 -2.47
CA GLY A 31 -2.79 -18.38 -1.40
C GLY A 31 -4.26 -18.15 -1.71
N ASP A 32 -5.06 -19.15 -1.36
CA ASP A 32 -6.49 -19.21 -1.67
C ASP A 32 -7.23 -17.96 -1.18
N LYS A 33 -7.07 -17.61 0.09
CA LYS A 33 -7.73 -16.45 0.69
C LYS A 33 -7.34 -15.13 0.03
N CYS A 34 -6.05 -14.96 -0.33
CA CYS A 34 -5.57 -13.74 -0.97
C CYS A 34 -6.16 -13.61 -2.38
N VAL A 35 -6.17 -14.70 -3.17
CA VAL A 35 -6.76 -14.72 -4.51
C VAL A 35 -8.26 -14.43 -4.45
N GLU A 36 -9.00 -15.05 -3.53
CA GLU A 36 -10.44 -14.82 -3.37
C GLU A 36 -10.79 -13.39 -2.96
N GLU A 37 -9.99 -12.75 -2.10
CA GLU A 37 -10.20 -11.34 -1.76
C GLU A 37 -9.93 -10.42 -2.95
N LEU A 38 -8.83 -10.65 -3.67
CA LEU A 38 -8.44 -9.79 -4.79
C LEU A 38 -9.36 -9.91 -6.00
N ARG A 39 -9.91 -11.11 -6.29
CA ARG A 39 -10.86 -11.31 -7.42
C ARG A 39 -12.19 -10.57 -7.25
N LYS A 40 -12.47 -10.00 -6.09
CA LYS A 40 -13.67 -9.16 -5.88
C LYS A 40 -13.54 -7.81 -6.60
N GLU A 41 -12.32 -7.36 -6.83
CA GLU A 41 -12.01 -6.06 -7.44
C GLU A 41 -11.24 -6.20 -8.75
N PHE A 42 -10.34 -7.19 -8.83
CA PHE A 42 -9.47 -7.41 -9.98
C PHE A 42 -9.99 -8.57 -10.84
N GLU A 43 -10.00 -8.38 -12.15
CA GLU A 43 -10.35 -9.45 -13.09
C GLU A 43 -9.32 -10.58 -13.02
N LEU A 44 -9.80 -11.81 -12.77
CA LEU A 44 -8.97 -13.00 -12.73
C LEU A 44 -8.73 -13.51 -14.17
N GLU A 45 -7.49 -13.52 -14.62
CA GLU A 45 -7.11 -14.08 -15.93
C GLU A 45 -7.14 -15.61 -15.89
N PHE A 46 -6.50 -16.20 -14.89
CA PHE A 46 -6.64 -17.63 -14.57
C PHE A 46 -6.13 -17.92 -13.15
N ARG A 47 -6.52 -19.07 -12.64
CA ARG A 47 -6.10 -19.60 -11.35
C ARG A 47 -5.40 -20.93 -11.54
N VAL A 48 -4.34 -21.16 -10.78
CA VAL A 48 -3.58 -22.41 -10.74
C VAL A 48 -3.64 -22.99 -9.35
N GLN A 49 -3.75 -24.29 -9.26
CA GLN A 49 -3.87 -25.01 -8.00
C GLN A 49 -3.02 -26.27 -8.01
N SER A 50 -2.36 -26.55 -6.89
CA SER A 50 -1.66 -27.81 -6.69
C SER A 50 -2.61 -29.01 -6.69
N THR A 51 -2.18 -30.10 -7.31
CA THR A 51 -2.92 -31.38 -7.29
C THR A 51 -3.09 -31.96 -5.88
N GLU A 52 -2.34 -31.48 -4.89
CA GLU A 52 -2.43 -31.90 -3.48
C GLU A 52 -3.44 -31.08 -2.67
N HIS A 53 -3.98 -29.99 -3.23
CA HIS A 53 -5.00 -29.17 -2.59
C HIS A 53 -6.41 -29.62 -2.94
N ARG A 54 -7.38 -29.24 -2.08
CA ARG A 54 -8.81 -29.46 -2.37
C ARG A 54 -9.18 -28.75 -3.66
N ILE A 55 -9.53 -29.56 -4.66
CA ILE A 55 -9.72 -29.13 -6.03
C ILE A 55 -10.95 -28.21 -6.17
N GLN A 56 -10.77 -27.03 -6.79
CA GLN A 56 -11.84 -26.13 -7.20
C GLN A 56 -12.01 -26.20 -8.72
N THR A 57 -13.24 -26.11 -9.19
CA THR A 57 -13.64 -26.43 -10.59
C THR A 57 -13.13 -25.45 -11.63
N ASP A 58 -12.74 -24.23 -11.25
CA ASP A 58 -12.30 -23.14 -12.13
C ASP A 58 -10.76 -22.96 -12.16
N SER A 59 -10.01 -23.97 -11.73
CA SER A 59 -8.56 -23.91 -11.61
C SER A 59 -7.85 -24.81 -12.61
N LEU A 60 -6.70 -24.33 -13.11
CA LEU A 60 -5.73 -25.16 -13.79
C LEU A 60 -4.97 -26.01 -12.78
N LEU A 61 -4.70 -27.26 -13.11
CA LEU A 61 -3.94 -28.15 -12.21
C LEU A 61 -2.44 -28.10 -12.50
N ALA A 62 -1.67 -27.95 -11.45
CA ALA A 62 -0.21 -28.00 -11.46
C ALA A 62 0.30 -29.01 -10.45
N SER A 63 1.41 -29.67 -10.76
CA SER A 63 2.14 -30.46 -9.79
C SER A 63 2.77 -29.56 -8.70
N PRO A 64 3.07 -30.10 -7.51
CA PRO A 64 3.76 -29.32 -6.46
C PRO A 64 5.07 -28.68 -6.96
N LYS A 65 5.82 -29.38 -7.81
CA LYS A 65 7.06 -28.88 -8.40
C LYS A 65 6.82 -27.70 -9.36
N GLU A 66 5.72 -27.69 -10.11
CA GLU A 66 5.36 -26.55 -10.96
C GLU A 66 4.93 -25.35 -10.12
N ILE A 67 4.16 -25.55 -9.03
CA ILE A 67 3.81 -24.50 -8.07
C ILE A 67 5.08 -23.89 -7.46
N GLU A 68 6.02 -24.71 -7.02
CA GLU A 68 7.29 -24.25 -6.46
C GLU A 68 8.10 -23.41 -7.47
N GLN A 69 8.08 -23.77 -8.75
CA GLN A 69 8.75 -23.00 -9.82
C GLN A 69 8.12 -21.62 -10.07
N MET A 70 6.81 -21.49 -9.84
CA MET A 70 6.04 -20.26 -10.07
C MET A 70 6.00 -19.35 -8.86
N SER A 71 6.06 -19.92 -7.67
CA SER A 71 5.94 -19.20 -6.40
C SER A 71 7.11 -18.24 -6.16
N GLY A 72 6.79 -17.05 -5.65
CA GLY A 72 7.75 -16.09 -5.10
C GLY A 72 7.99 -16.26 -3.59
N LEU A 73 7.28 -17.19 -2.94
CA LEU A 73 7.33 -17.42 -1.50
C LEU A 73 8.35 -18.51 -1.13
N ARG A 74 8.94 -18.40 0.06
CA ARG A 74 9.76 -19.47 0.65
C ARG A 74 8.98 -20.77 0.83
N THR A 75 7.70 -20.65 1.21
CA THR A 75 6.76 -21.76 1.38
C THR A 75 5.57 -21.51 0.48
N PRO A 76 5.50 -22.18 -0.69
CA PRO A 76 4.40 -22.03 -1.63
C PRO A 76 3.05 -22.36 -0.98
N GLN A 77 2.02 -21.56 -1.29
CA GLN A 77 0.68 -21.70 -0.72
C GLN A 77 -0.21 -22.69 -1.51
N GLY A 78 0.31 -23.27 -2.59
CA GLY A 78 -0.41 -24.26 -3.42
C GLY A 78 -1.51 -23.69 -4.32
N VAL A 79 -1.82 -22.41 -4.21
CA VAL A 79 -2.77 -21.69 -5.07
C VAL A 79 -2.12 -20.41 -5.57
N ILE A 80 -2.23 -20.15 -6.87
CA ILE A 80 -1.71 -18.93 -7.51
C ILE A 80 -2.80 -18.38 -8.43
N GLY A 81 -3.15 -17.10 -8.24
CA GLY A 81 -4.00 -16.33 -9.15
C GLY A 81 -3.17 -15.38 -10.00
N VAL A 82 -3.48 -15.31 -11.28
CA VAL A 82 -3.01 -14.25 -12.20
C VAL A 82 -4.17 -13.30 -12.41
N LEU A 83 -3.98 -12.03 -12.08
CA LEU A 83 -5.01 -11.00 -12.12
C LEU A 83 -4.57 -9.84 -13.00
N LYS A 84 -5.54 -9.13 -13.59
CA LYS A 84 -5.28 -7.91 -14.38
C LYS A 84 -5.07 -6.72 -13.45
N LYS A 85 -4.05 -5.92 -13.74
CA LYS A 85 -3.84 -4.63 -13.06
C LYS A 85 -4.98 -3.67 -13.45
N HIS A 86 -5.34 -2.77 -12.56
CA HIS A 86 -6.16 -1.63 -12.97
C HIS A 86 -5.43 -0.80 -14.03
N SER A 87 -6.18 -0.38 -15.06
CA SER A 87 -5.70 0.67 -15.95
C SER A 87 -5.47 1.95 -15.13
N ILE A 88 -4.40 2.69 -15.48
CA ILE A 88 -4.13 3.99 -14.87
C ILE A 88 -5.31 4.90 -15.25
N CYS A 89 -6.23 5.09 -14.31
CA CYS A 89 -7.30 6.07 -14.47
C CYS A 89 -6.75 7.45 -14.08
N ASP A 90 -7.15 8.49 -14.79
CA ASP A 90 -6.95 9.86 -14.35
C ASP A 90 -7.61 10.05 -12.99
N PHE A 91 -6.78 10.01 -11.95
CA PHE A 91 -7.22 10.15 -10.58
C PHE A 91 -7.70 11.59 -10.35
N LYS A 92 -9.02 11.79 -10.42
CA LYS A 92 -9.66 13.03 -10.01
C LYS A 92 -9.80 13.04 -8.50
N PHE A 93 -9.03 13.88 -7.89
CA PHE A 93 -8.95 14.02 -6.46
C PHE A 93 -10.16 14.78 -5.90
N GLN A 94 -10.82 14.25 -4.88
CA GLN A 94 -11.74 14.98 -4.01
C GLN A 94 -11.26 14.78 -2.57
N ILE A 95 -10.93 15.89 -1.89
CA ILE A 95 -10.51 15.85 -0.46
C ILE A 95 -11.76 15.78 0.43
N SER A 96 -12.62 14.82 0.21
CA SER A 96 -13.69 14.51 1.17
C SER A 96 -13.24 13.47 2.21
N ASN A 97 -11.98 13.02 2.15
CA ASN A 97 -11.45 11.94 2.99
C ASN A 97 -9.98 12.17 3.36
N LEU A 98 -9.53 11.43 4.37
CA LEU A 98 -8.14 11.35 4.73
C LEU A 98 -7.36 10.55 3.68
N ILE A 99 -6.24 11.09 3.20
CA ILE A 99 -5.36 10.48 2.22
C ILE A 99 -4.00 10.26 2.84
N LEU A 100 -3.41 9.12 2.53
CA LEU A 100 -2.03 8.83 2.88
C LEU A 100 -1.13 9.08 1.68
N ALA A 101 -0.13 9.94 1.83
CA ALA A 101 0.92 10.18 0.84
C ALA A 101 2.22 9.50 1.30
N LEU A 102 2.86 8.75 0.41
CA LEU A 102 4.08 8.00 0.67
C LEU A 102 5.21 8.54 -0.19
N ASP A 103 6.23 9.07 0.47
CA ASP A 103 7.40 9.67 -0.17
C ASP A 103 8.60 8.72 -0.09
N GLY A 104 8.80 7.91 -1.13
CA GLY A 104 9.96 7.04 -1.28
C GLY A 104 9.96 5.80 -0.38
N ILE A 105 8.83 5.20 -0.08
CA ILE A 105 8.76 3.94 0.68
C ILE A 105 9.26 2.80 -0.19
N GLN A 106 10.47 2.31 0.04
CA GLN A 106 11.14 1.35 -0.85
C GLN A 106 10.99 -0.11 -0.42
N ASP A 107 10.79 -0.39 0.87
CA ASP A 107 10.62 -1.77 1.34
C ASP A 107 9.22 -2.31 1.00
N PRO A 108 9.13 -3.42 0.24
CA PRO A 108 7.85 -4.03 -0.13
C PRO A 108 7.02 -4.51 1.07
N GLY A 109 7.66 -4.94 2.14
CA GLY A 109 6.99 -5.39 3.36
C GLY A 109 6.32 -4.23 4.08
N ASN A 110 7.01 -3.09 4.18
CA ASN A 110 6.45 -1.86 4.75
C ASN A 110 5.28 -1.36 3.92
N LEU A 111 5.41 -1.27 2.58
CA LEU A 111 4.30 -0.83 1.73
C LEU A 111 3.08 -1.74 1.89
N GLY A 112 3.26 -3.06 1.86
CA GLY A 112 2.15 -4.00 2.03
C GLY A 112 1.47 -3.88 3.40
N THR A 113 2.24 -3.69 4.47
CA THR A 113 1.73 -3.45 5.82
C THR A 113 0.97 -2.12 5.90
N ILE A 114 1.48 -1.06 5.27
CA ILE A 114 0.81 0.24 5.20
C ILE A 114 -0.53 0.13 4.48
N ILE A 115 -0.59 -0.54 3.31
CA ILE A 115 -1.84 -0.76 2.58
C ILE A 115 -2.87 -1.48 3.45
N ARG A 116 -2.45 -2.53 4.17
CA ARG A 116 -3.33 -3.25 5.09
C ARG A 116 -3.79 -2.40 6.27
N THR A 117 -2.94 -1.53 6.78
CA THR A 117 -3.26 -0.58 7.85
C THR A 117 -4.27 0.46 7.36
N CYS A 118 -4.11 0.97 6.13
CA CYS A 118 -5.07 1.89 5.51
C CYS A 118 -6.46 1.26 5.36
N ASP A 119 -6.53 0.01 4.91
CA ASP A 119 -7.79 -0.75 4.86
C ASP A 119 -8.47 -0.81 6.24
N TRP A 120 -7.70 -1.11 7.29
CA TRP A 120 -8.21 -1.20 8.66
C TRP A 120 -8.79 0.11 9.19
N PHE A 121 -8.15 1.23 8.86
CA PHE A 121 -8.56 2.57 9.31
C PHE A 121 -9.43 3.32 8.30
N GLY A 122 -9.94 2.67 7.24
CA GLY A 122 -10.83 3.27 6.26
C GLY A 122 -10.17 4.40 5.45
N VAL A 123 -8.87 4.27 5.16
CA VAL A 123 -8.15 5.14 4.22
C VAL A 123 -8.07 4.41 2.88
N HIS A 124 -8.90 4.84 1.93
CA HIS A 124 -9.09 4.12 0.67
C HIS A 124 -8.13 4.54 -0.45
N ASP A 125 -7.45 5.67 -0.30
CA ASP A 125 -6.53 6.19 -1.30
C ASP A 125 -5.14 6.44 -0.71
N ILE A 126 -4.14 5.83 -1.35
CA ILE A 126 -2.73 6.06 -1.07
C ILE A 126 -2.11 6.68 -2.32
N VAL A 127 -1.40 7.80 -2.13
CA VAL A 127 -0.66 8.49 -3.19
C VAL A 127 0.83 8.32 -2.96
N CYS A 128 1.49 7.64 -3.88
CA CYS A 128 2.90 7.30 -3.80
C CYS A 128 3.74 8.16 -4.75
N SER A 129 4.93 8.54 -4.31
CA SER A 129 5.97 9.01 -5.22
C SER A 129 6.40 7.88 -6.18
N LYS A 130 6.98 8.24 -7.33
CA LYS A 130 7.35 7.28 -8.39
C LYS A 130 8.41 6.26 -7.97
N ASP A 131 9.21 6.59 -6.99
CA ASP A 131 10.28 5.76 -6.40
C ASP A 131 9.79 4.87 -5.24
N THR A 132 8.53 4.98 -4.83
CA THR A 132 7.91 4.05 -3.90
C THR A 132 7.78 2.64 -4.54
N ALA A 133 7.93 1.60 -3.73
CA ALA A 133 7.81 0.20 -4.16
C ALA A 133 6.50 -0.05 -4.93
N ASP A 134 6.55 -0.94 -5.92
CA ASP A 134 5.39 -1.32 -6.73
C ASP A 134 4.36 -2.11 -5.90
N CYS A 135 3.12 -1.61 -5.81
CA CYS A 135 2.05 -2.27 -5.06
C CYS A 135 1.66 -3.65 -5.62
N TYR A 136 1.95 -3.91 -6.90
CA TYR A 136 1.77 -5.21 -7.54
C TYR A 136 2.99 -6.14 -7.43
N ASN A 137 4.05 -5.73 -6.72
CA ASN A 137 5.15 -6.64 -6.38
C ASN A 137 4.60 -7.82 -5.56
N PRO A 138 4.91 -9.09 -5.89
CA PRO A 138 4.38 -10.26 -5.18
C PRO A 138 4.57 -10.22 -3.65
N LYS A 139 5.67 -9.65 -3.16
CA LYS A 139 5.91 -9.45 -1.72
C LYS A 139 4.93 -8.43 -1.10
N VAL A 140 4.63 -7.35 -1.83
CA VAL A 140 3.63 -6.34 -1.40
C VAL A 140 2.25 -6.98 -1.40
N VAL A 141 1.84 -7.60 -2.51
CA VAL A 141 0.53 -8.27 -2.65
C VAL A 141 0.32 -9.24 -1.49
N GLN A 142 1.32 -10.07 -1.18
CA GLN A 142 1.25 -11.02 -0.07
C GLN A 142 1.09 -10.33 1.30
N ALA A 143 1.86 -9.26 1.54
CA ALA A 143 1.81 -8.53 2.81
C ALA A 143 0.49 -7.79 3.03
N THR A 144 -0.22 -7.42 1.96
CA THR A 144 -1.54 -6.77 2.06
C THR A 144 -2.64 -7.69 2.59
N MET A 145 -2.47 -9.02 2.48
CA MET A 145 -3.49 -10.02 2.84
C MET A 145 -4.85 -9.76 2.17
N GLY A 146 -4.84 -9.25 0.93
CA GLY A 146 -6.04 -8.94 0.15
C GLY A 146 -6.55 -7.49 0.31
N ALA A 147 -5.97 -6.67 1.18
CA ALA A 147 -6.39 -5.28 1.37
C ALA A 147 -6.27 -4.42 0.09
N LEU A 148 -5.40 -4.82 -0.85
CA LEU A 148 -5.26 -4.15 -2.14
C LEU A 148 -6.57 -4.13 -2.97
N ALA A 149 -7.54 -4.99 -2.66
CA ALA A 149 -8.88 -4.94 -3.27
C ALA A 149 -9.75 -3.76 -2.76
N ARG A 150 -9.38 -3.10 -1.66
CA ARG A 150 -10.16 -2.03 -1.03
C ARG A 150 -9.41 -0.70 -0.93
N VAL A 151 -8.10 -0.74 -1.14
CA VAL A 151 -7.22 0.44 -1.07
C VAL A 151 -6.59 0.68 -2.44
N ARG A 152 -6.85 1.84 -3.01
CA ARG A 152 -6.31 2.27 -4.29
C ARG A 152 -4.93 2.90 -4.09
N VAL A 153 -3.95 2.49 -4.89
CA VAL A 153 -2.59 3.01 -4.83
C VAL A 153 -2.27 3.74 -6.14
N HIS A 154 -1.97 5.02 -6.01
CA HIS A 154 -1.70 5.94 -7.14
C HIS A 154 -0.23 6.35 -7.14
N TYR A 155 0.43 6.30 -8.29
CA TYR A 155 1.83 6.73 -8.45
C TYR A 155 1.88 8.03 -9.25
N VAL A 156 2.41 9.08 -8.63
CA VAL A 156 2.42 10.44 -9.20
C VAL A 156 3.79 11.13 -9.00
N ASP A 157 3.97 12.29 -9.63
CA ASP A 157 4.92 13.27 -9.14
C ASP A 157 4.32 13.89 -7.87
N LEU A 158 4.84 13.50 -6.71
CA LEU A 158 4.23 13.84 -5.42
C LEU A 158 4.26 15.36 -5.15
N VAL A 159 5.31 16.04 -5.59
CA VAL A 159 5.44 17.49 -5.43
C VAL A 159 4.39 18.23 -6.26
N GLU A 160 4.28 17.89 -7.53
CA GLU A 160 3.30 18.52 -8.43
C GLU A 160 1.87 18.17 -8.03
N TRP A 161 1.63 16.96 -7.58
CA TRP A 161 0.33 16.55 -7.07
C TRP A 161 -0.10 17.36 -5.84
N VAL A 162 0.77 17.50 -4.83
CA VAL A 162 0.48 18.29 -3.62
C VAL A 162 0.25 19.76 -3.95
N LYS A 163 1.04 20.34 -4.86
CA LYS A 163 0.81 21.72 -5.36
C LYS A 163 -0.54 21.86 -6.03
N GLY A 164 -0.91 20.91 -6.90
CA GLY A 164 -2.19 20.87 -7.58
C GLY A 164 -3.37 20.85 -6.60
N VAL A 165 -3.29 19.99 -5.59
CA VAL A 165 -4.29 19.93 -4.51
C VAL A 165 -4.42 21.27 -3.80
N ARG A 166 -3.32 21.88 -3.37
CA ARG A 166 -3.35 23.18 -2.69
C ARG A 166 -3.90 24.32 -3.54
N SER A 167 -3.77 24.25 -4.86
CA SER A 167 -4.32 25.25 -5.78
C SER A 167 -5.84 25.11 -5.96
N GLN A 168 -6.36 23.91 -5.86
CA GLN A 168 -7.79 23.62 -6.02
C GLN A 168 -8.59 23.80 -4.73
N GLU A 169 -7.97 23.48 -3.59
CA GLU A 169 -8.59 23.56 -2.28
C GLU A 169 -7.75 24.41 -1.33
N SER A 170 -8.18 25.65 -1.13
CA SER A 170 -7.56 26.54 -0.15
C SER A 170 -7.81 26.01 1.26
N GLY A 171 -6.72 25.86 2.04
CA GLY A 171 -6.82 25.42 3.44
C GLY A 171 -6.67 23.92 3.69
N VAL A 172 -6.36 23.13 2.65
CA VAL A 172 -6.06 21.72 2.84
C VAL A 172 -4.91 21.53 3.84
N ARG A 173 -5.10 20.64 4.82
CA ARG A 173 -4.07 20.31 5.80
C ARG A 173 -3.18 19.22 5.25
N ILE A 174 -1.86 19.47 5.33
CA ILE A 174 -0.82 18.52 4.96
C ILE A 174 0.01 18.25 6.20
N TYR A 175 -0.26 17.10 6.83
CA TYR A 175 0.46 16.62 8.00
C TYR A 175 1.71 15.87 7.55
N GLY A 176 2.88 16.35 7.90
CA GLY A 176 4.14 15.66 7.61
C GLY A 176 4.73 15.07 8.89
N THR A 177 5.06 13.78 8.87
CA THR A 177 5.73 13.11 9.99
C THR A 177 7.22 13.44 9.98
N LEU A 178 7.64 14.33 10.86
CA LEU A 178 9.00 14.87 10.95
C LEU A 178 9.54 14.73 12.37
N LEU A 179 10.83 14.42 12.52
CA LEU A 179 11.48 14.27 13.83
C LEU A 179 11.42 15.56 14.66
N GLU A 180 11.51 16.72 14.00
CA GLU A 180 11.39 18.05 14.60
C GLU A 180 9.95 18.59 14.61
N GLY A 181 8.98 17.76 14.25
CA GLY A 181 7.55 18.11 14.30
C GLY A 181 7.05 18.34 15.71
N LYS A 182 5.90 18.99 15.83
CA LYS A 182 5.20 19.16 17.10
C LYS A 182 4.62 17.82 17.56
N ASP A 183 4.44 17.65 18.86
CA ASP A 183 3.74 16.50 19.43
C ASP A 183 2.36 16.33 18.77
N MET A 184 2.15 15.21 18.07
CA MET A 184 0.92 14.99 17.30
C MET A 184 -0.33 14.99 18.19
N TYR A 185 -0.21 14.53 19.44
CA TYR A 185 -1.33 14.52 20.39
C TYR A 185 -1.74 15.93 20.81
N GLU A 186 -0.78 16.86 20.91
CA GLU A 186 -1.04 18.27 21.20
C GLU A 186 -1.66 18.97 19.98
N VAL A 187 -1.11 18.74 18.78
CA VAL A 187 -1.62 19.31 17.52
C VAL A 187 -3.07 18.88 17.31
N LEU A 188 -3.35 17.59 17.38
CA LEU A 188 -4.69 17.06 17.13
C LEU A 188 -5.71 17.43 18.20
N ARG A 189 -5.29 17.72 19.44
CA ARG A 189 -6.19 18.27 20.48
C ARG A 189 -6.52 19.74 20.24
N SER A 190 -5.54 20.54 19.83
CA SER A 190 -5.72 21.99 19.65
C SER A 190 -6.62 22.33 18.46
N GLU A 191 -6.69 21.48 17.46
CA GLU A 191 -7.52 21.68 16.27
C GLU A 191 -9.03 21.45 16.51
N GLY A 192 -9.41 20.94 17.67
CA GLY A 192 -10.75 21.11 18.31
C GLY A 192 -11.98 20.57 17.60
N VAL A 193 -11.92 20.11 16.36
CA VAL A 193 -13.09 19.73 15.57
C VAL A 193 -12.92 18.34 14.98
N LYS A 194 -13.84 17.44 15.30
CA LYS A 194 -13.88 16.05 14.80
C LYS A 194 -13.79 15.97 13.26
N GLU A 195 -14.50 16.86 12.58
CA GLU A 195 -14.57 16.94 11.11
C GLU A 195 -13.21 17.22 10.45
N LEU A 196 -12.33 17.94 11.14
CA LEU A 196 -11.01 18.31 10.63
C LEU A 196 -9.99 17.16 10.62
N ARG A 197 -10.27 16.06 11.30
CA ARG A 197 -9.39 14.87 11.37
C ARG A 197 -9.77 13.81 10.33
N SER A 198 -10.94 13.92 9.73
CA SER A 198 -11.40 13.02 8.67
C SER A 198 -10.91 13.42 7.29
N GLU A 199 -10.36 14.63 7.13
CA GLU A 199 -9.96 15.22 5.86
C GLU A 199 -8.52 15.72 5.89
N GLY A 200 -7.81 15.59 4.76
CA GLY A 200 -6.45 16.09 4.61
C GLY A 200 -5.47 15.03 4.12
N ILE A 201 -4.21 15.41 4.07
CA ILE A 201 -3.12 14.55 3.58
C ILE A 201 -2.15 14.28 4.73
N ILE A 202 -1.88 12.99 5.00
CA ILE A 202 -0.80 12.57 5.88
C ILE A 202 0.37 12.13 5.01
N VAL A 203 1.54 12.73 5.18
CA VAL A 203 2.76 12.38 4.46
C VAL A 203 3.66 11.55 5.38
N MET A 204 4.01 10.34 4.90
CA MET A 204 5.01 9.47 5.50
C MET A 204 6.25 9.42 4.60
N GLY A 205 7.41 9.58 5.18
CA GLY A 205 8.68 9.60 4.45
C GLY A 205 9.40 8.26 4.42
N ASN A 206 10.45 8.20 3.62
CA ASN A 206 11.39 7.08 3.51
C ASN A 206 12.03 6.73 4.87
N GLU A 207 12.35 5.46 5.08
CA GLU A 207 12.88 4.92 6.34
C GLU A 207 14.26 5.52 6.70
N GLY A 208 15.09 5.83 5.70
CA GLY A 208 16.44 6.38 5.90
C GLY A 208 16.50 7.90 5.81
N ASN A 209 15.78 8.47 4.83
CA ASN A 209 15.90 9.89 4.48
C ASN A 209 14.73 10.76 4.97
N GLY A 210 13.67 10.13 5.49
CA GLY A 210 12.44 10.83 5.85
C GLY A 210 11.69 11.39 4.64
N ILE A 211 10.94 12.46 4.85
CA ILE A 211 10.23 13.19 3.79
C ILE A 211 11.24 14.03 3.01
N SER A 212 11.20 13.97 1.66
CA SER A 212 12.07 14.74 0.77
C SER A 212 11.95 16.25 1.02
N GLN A 213 13.03 16.99 0.77
CA GLN A 213 13.04 18.43 1.04
C GLN A 213 11.98 19.21 0.25
N GLU A 214 11.69 18.77 -0.97
CA GLU A 214 10.70 19.37 -1.85
C GLU A 214 9.29 19.17 -1.30
N VAL A 215 8.93 17.96 -0.87
CA VAL A 215 7.63 17.64 -0.27
C VAL A 215 7.51 18.30 1.11
N ARG A 216 8.61 18.31 1.90
CA ARG A 216 8.65 18.95 3.22
C ARG A 216 8.28 20.43 3.20
N LYS A 217 8.68 21.19 2.16
CA LYS A 217 8.31 22.61 1.98
C LYS A 217 6.80 22.82 1.80
N LEU A 218 6.08 21.77 1.43
CA LEU A 218 4.63 21.79 1.21
C LEU A 218 3.84 21.37 2.44
N VAL A 219 4.49 20.79 3.46
CA VAL A 219 3.89 20.43 4.74
C VAL A 219 3.41 21.68 5.47
N THR A 220 2.14 21.68 5.90
CA THR A 220 1.53 22.77 6.66
C THR A 220 1.53 22.48 8.16
N HIS A 221 1.45 21.22 8.54
CA HIS A 221 1.36 20.75 9.92
C HIS A 221 2.44 19.68 10.18
N PRO A 222 3.65 20.09 10.57
CA PRO A 222 4.70 19.15 10.96
C PRO A 222 4.33 18.49 12.28
N ILE A 223 4.19 17.16 12.29
CA ILE A 223 3.84 16.36 13.46
C ILE A 223 4.93 15.34 13.77
N ARG A 224 5.01 14.94 15.04
CA ARG A 224 5.92 13.90 15.54
C ARG A 224 5.20 12.97 16.50
N ILE A 225 5.49 11.69 16.42
CA ILE A 225 5.13 10.71 17.45
C ILE A 225 6.14 10.90 18.60
N PRO A 226 5.70 11.33 19.78
CA PRO A 226 6.64 11.56 20.89
C PRO A 226 7.17 10.22 21.42
N SER A 227 8.46 10.19 21.80
CA SER A 227 9.05 9.07 22.56
C SER A 227 8.67 9.18 24.05
N TYR A 228 8.78 8.07 24.76
CA TYR A 228 8.56 8.02 26.21
C TYR A 228 9.73 7.30 26.92
N PRO A 229 10.21 7.84 28.06
CA PRO A 229 9.93 9.18 28.61
C PRO A 229 10.41 10.31 27.70
N LYS A 230 9.81 11.50 27.83
CA LYS A 230 10.27 12.68 27.07
C LYS A 230 11.76 12.89 27.32
N ASN A 231 12.53 13.08 26.22
CA ASN A 231 13.99 13.29 26.23
C ASN A 231 14.84 12.07 26.66
N ALA A 232 14.27 10.87 26.72
CA ALA A 232 15.08 9.67 26.88
C ALA A 232 15.86 9.37 25.59
N GLU A 233 17.04 8.79 25.74
CA GLU A 233 17.78 8.23 24.62
C GLU A 233 17.02 7.01 24.08
N THR A 234 16.60 7.07 22.82
CA THR A 234 15.82 6.03 22.13
C THR A 234 16.39 5.77 20.74
N SER A 235 15.84 4.82 20.01
CA SER A 235 16.13 4.68 18.57
C SER A 235 15.78 5.97 17.82
N GLU A 236 16.55 6.29 16.77
CA GLU A 236 16.37 7.52 15.99
C GLU A 236 14.99 7.67 15.36
N SER A 237 14.38 6.54 14.96
CA SER A 237 13.06 6.52 14.32
C SER A 237 12.31 5.22 14.58
N LEU A 238 11.01 5.23 14.38
CA LEU A 238 10.16 4.05 14.29
C LEU A 238 10.16 3.50 12.84
N ASN A 239 9.95 2.20 12.71
CA ASN A 239 9.61 1.63 11.41
C ASN A 239 8.41 2.36 10.80
N VAL A 240 8.47 2.71 9.51
CA VAL A 240 7.46 3.55 8.86
C VAL A 240 6.06 2.96 8.88
N SER A 241 5.91 1.63 8.76
CA SER A 241 4.59 1.00 8.82
C SER A 241 3.99 1.05 10.23
N ILE A 242 4.82 0.94 11.27
CA ILE A 242 4.41 1.13 12.66
C ILE A 242 4.03 2.60 12.93
N ALA A 243 4.86 3.54 12.49
CA ALA A 243 4.57 4.96 12.61
C ALA A 243 3.24 5.32 11.92
N THR A 244 3.01 4.78 10.71
CA THR A 244 1.75 4.96 9.98
C THR A 244 0.56 4.45 10.79
N ALA A 245 0.66 3.27 11.40
CA ALA A 245 -0.42 2.70 12.20
C ALA A 245 -0.76 3.58 13.42
N ILE A 246 0.25 4.11 14.12
CA ILE A 246 0.06 4.99 15.27
C ILE A 246 -0.62 6.30 14.83
N VAL A 247 -0.15 6.91 13.74
CA VAL A 247 -0.72 8.17 13.23
C VAL A 247 -2.17 7.95 12.80
N LEU A 248 -2.46 6.93 11.99
CA LEU A 248 -3.82 6.65 11.53
C LEU A 248 -4.77 6.31 12.69
N ALA A 249 -4.31 5.55 13.68
CA ALA A 249 -5.09 5.24 14.89
C ALA A 249 -5.49 6.51 15.63
N GLU A 250 -4.57 7.48 15.79
CA GLU A 250 -4.88 8.73 16.49
C GLU A 250 -5.80 9.63 15.67
N PHE A 251 -5.62 9.70 14.35
CA PHE A 251 -6.53 10.44 13.47
C PHE A 251 -7.96 9.88 13.50
N ARG A 252 -8.13 8.55 13.59
CA ARG A 252 -9.44 7.90 13.62
C ARG A 252 -10.04 7.77 15.02
N ARG A 253 -9.22 7.82 16.10
CA ARG A 253 -9.68 7.65 17.48
C ARG A 253 -10.80 8.59 17.91
N THR A 254 -10.94 9.72 17.25
CA THR A 254 -11.87 10.78 17.62
C THR A 254 -12.80 11.16 16.47
N ALA A 255 -12.90 10.33 15.43
CA ALA A 255 -13.81 10.55 14.31
C ALA A 255 -15.26 10.11 14.60
N ASP A 256 -15.50 9.42 15.74
CA ASP A 256 -16.86 9.00 16.21
C ASP A 256 -17.46 9.96 17.23
#